data_f270adec565772daaf283bb6b37e3964
#
_entry.id   f270adec565772daaf283bb6b37e3964
#
_cell.length_a   1.000
_cell.length_b   1.000
_cell.length_c   1.000
_cell.angle_alpha   90.00
_cell.angle_beta   90.00
_cell.angle_gamma   90.00
#
_symmetry.space_group_name_H-M   'P 1'
#
loop_
_entity.id
_entity.type
_entity.pdbx_description
1 polymer ?
#
loop_
_entity_poly.entity_id
_entity_poly.type
_entity_poly.pdbx_seq_one_letter_code
_entity_poly.pdbx_strand_id
1 'polypeptide(L)'
;MDLADGLLDHPYDVYRRLRESAPVHRITGPDGTPAWLVTRYDDVRDALADPRLSLDKRHATAGTYKGFSLPPALDANLLNMDPPDHTRVRRLVGRAFTPRRVQGLRAPIRRTADALLDALGPHGSADLVAAYAAPLPITVICDLLGIPDQHRLDFRIWTDSLVAPDPARPEAGKGAVVAMLEYFTRLLRDKRAEPGDDLLSDLIAVRDDGDRLSEDELMSLAFLILFAGYENAVQLIGNSVLALLSHPDQLAALRRDPGLLPGAVEEFARYEGPALLAIRRFPVEDVTIGGVTVPAGETVWVSPAAANRDPARFPDPDRLDLGRDAGGHLTLGHGIHYCLGAPLARAETEIALAALLERFPDLALGDGELRWRRSLRARGLVALPVTY
;
A
#
# COMPACT_ATOMS: atom_id res chain seq x y z
N MET A 1 -18.04 16.84 -9.71
CA MET A 1 -17.95 16.91 -8.25
C MET A 1 -16.47 16.94 -7.88
N ASP A 2 -16.09 17.86 -7.02
CA ASP A 2 -14.74 17.85 -6.49
C ASP A 2 -14.63 16.73 -5.43
N LEU A 3 -13.72 15.78 -5.63
CA LEU A 3 -13.48 14.70 -4.67
C LEU A 3 -12.91 15.21 -3.34
N ALA A 4 -12.26 16.38 -3.35
CA ALA A 4 -11.66 16.93 -2.14
C ALA A 4 -12.69 17.24 -1.05
N ASP A 5 -13.93 17.60 -1.47
CA ASP A 5 -15.01 17.93 -0.54
C ASP A 5 -15.50 16.70 0.23
N GLY A 6 -15.04 16.56 1.45
CA GLY A 6 -15.43 15.53 2.42
C GLY A 6 -14.67 14.21 2.35
N LEU A 7 -13.97 13.87 1.23
CA LEU A 7 -13.19 12.62 1.16
C LEU A 7 -11.96 12.64 2.06
N LEU A 8 -11.40 13.80 2.35
CA LEU A 8 -10.24 13.93 3.23
C LEU A 8 -10.59 13.64 4.70
N ASP A 9 -11.80 14.02 5.12
CA ASP A 9 -12.23 13.93 6.52
C ASP A 9 -13.14 12.71 6.76
N HIS A 10 -14.14 12.49 5.89
CA HIS A 10 -15.16 11.46 6.01
C HIS A 10 -15.33 10.63 4.72
N PRO A 11 -14.29 9.91 4.25
CA PRO A 11 -14.33 9.24 2.96
C PRO A 11 -15.46 8.23 2.82
N TYR A 12 -15.78 7.48 3.86
CA TYR A 12 -16.77 6.41 3.81
C TYR A 12 -18.20 6.92 3.67
N ASP A 13 -18.54 8.07 4.26
CA ASP A 13 -19.85 8.71 4.07
C ASP A 13 -20.02 9.22 2.64
N VAL A 14 -18.94 9.76 2.05
CA VAL A 14 -18.95 10.19 0.65
C VAL A 14 -19.09 8.97 -0.26
N TYR A 15 -18.31 7.93 -0.05
CA TYR A 15 -18.39 6.70 -0.86
C TYR A 15 -19.74 6.02 -0.76
N ARG A 16 -20.38 5.98 0.43
CA ARG A 16 -21.74 5.45 0.59
C ARG A 16 -22.73 6.20 -0.31
N ARG A 17 -22.77 7.52 -0.24
CA ARG A 17 -23.65 8.35 -1.09
C ARG A 17 -23.41 8.13 -2.58
N LEU A 18 -22.14 8.00 -2.97
CA LEU A 18 -21.77 7.74 -4.36
C LEU A 18 -22.29 6.36 -4.81
N ARG A 19 -22.03 5.29 -4.07
CA ARG A 19 -22.50 3.93 -4.41
C ARG A 19 -24.02 3.87 -4.58
N GLU A 20 -24.75 4.56 -3.69
CA GLU A 20 -26.22 4.61 -3.73
C GLU A 20 -26.74 5.37 -4.95
N SER A 21 -26.05 6.44 -5.37
CA SER A 21 -26.53 7.32 -6.44
C SER A 21 -26.26 6.78 -7.84
N ALA A 22 -25.07 6.21 -8.11
CA ALA A 22 -24.71 5.64 -9.40
C ALA A 22 -23.48 4.69 -9.29
N PRO A 23 -23.27 3.79 -10.26
CA PRO A 23 -22.10 2.90 -10.27
C PRO A 23 -20.80 3.63 -10.61
N VAL A 24 -20.86 4.66 -11.46
CA VAL A 24 -19.70 5.41 -11.96
C VAL A 24 -20.00 6.91 -11.96
N HIS A 25 -19.02 7.71 -11.57
CA HIS A 25 -19.14 9.17 -11.41
C HIS A 25 -18.09 9.93 -12.18
N ARG A 26 -18.49 11.06 -12.79
CA ARG A 26 -17.54 12.08 -13.25
C ARG A 26 -17.07 12.91 -12.06
N ILE A 27 -15.76 13.02 -11.92
CA ILE A 27 -15.09 13.67 -10.80
C ILE A 27 -13.94 14.56 -11.28
N THR A 28 -13.44 15.42 -10.40
CA THR A 28 -12.08 15.95 -10.49
C THR A 28 -11.16 15.01 -9.74
N GLY A 29 -10.19 14.41 -10.44
CA GLY A 29 -9.26 13.44 -9.87
C GLY A 29 -8.24 14.05 -8.91
N PRO A 30 -7.41 13.21 -8.25
CA PRO A 30 -6.40 13.68 -7.30
C PRO A 30 -5.35 14.64 -7.89
N ASP A 31 -5.16 14.61 -9.20
CA ASP A 31 -4.26 15.48 -9.95
C ASP A 31 -4.93 16.75 -10.52
N GLY A 32 -6.20 16.99 -10.16
CA GLY A 32 -7.01 18.10 -10.61
C GLY A 32 -7.55 17.95 -12.05
N THR A 33 -7.41 16.77 -12.68
CA THR A 33 -7.93 16.49 -14.01
C THR A 33 -9.32 15.84 -13.97
N PRO A 34 -10.16 15.99 -15.02
CA PRO A 34 -11.39 15.23 -15.14
C PRO A 34 -11.12 13.72 -15.17
N ALA A 35 -11.90 12.96 -14.42
CA ALA A 35 -11.76 11.52 -14.34
C ALA A 35 -13.09 10.83 -14.05
N TRP A 36 -13.10 9.51 -14.09
CA TRP A 36 -14.18 8.65 -13.67
C TRP A 36 -13.85 7.98 -12.35
N LEU A 37 -14.84 7.76 -11.48
CA LEU A 37 -14.70 7.03 -10.21
C LEU A 37 -15.71 5.90 -10.15
N VAL A 38 -15.20 4.68 -9.92
CA VAL A 38 -15.98 3.44 -9.74
C VAL A 38 -15.99 3.09 -8.26
N THR A 39 -17.19 2.79 -7.68
CA THR A 39 -17.35 2.63 -6.23
C THR A 39 -18.05 1.35 -5.77
N ARG A 40 -18.86 0.68 -6.61
CA ARG A 40 -19.56 -0.56 -6.26
C ARG A 40 -18.63 -1.76 -6.32
N TYR A 41 -18.80 -2.71 -5.43
CA TYR A 41 -17.87 -3.83 -5.28
C TYR A 41 -17.64 -4.61 -6.59
N ASP A 42 -18.71 -5.07 -7.25
CA ASP A 42 -18.56 -5.88 -8.47
C ASP A 42 -17.94 -5.05 -9.60
N ASP A 43 -18.36 -3.80 -9.79
CA ASP A 43 -17.80 -2.91 -10.81
C ASP A 43 -16.31 -2.62 -10.56
N VAL A 44 -15.90 -2.41 -9.29
CA VAL A 44 -14.49 -2.22 -8.90
C VAL A 44 -13.68 -3.49 -9.13
N ARG A 45 -14.19 -4.65 -8.70
CA ARG A 45 -13.51 -5.95 -8.90
C ARG A 45 -13.29 -6.23 -10.39
N ASP A 46 -14.34 -6.07 -11.19
CA ASP A 46 -14.29 -6.35 -12.62
C ASP A 46 -13.39 -5.34 -13.35
N ALA A 47 -13.45 -4.04 -13.01
CA ALA A 47 -12.55 -3.03 -13.53
C ALA A 47 -11.07 -3.27 -13.15
N LEU A 48 -10.80 -3.85 -11.97
CA LEU A 48 -9.43 -4.23 -11.57
C LEU A 48 -8.85 -5.36 -12.42
N ALA A 49 -9.69 -6.20 -13.01
CA ALA A 49 -9.31 -7.36 -13.81
C ALA A 49 -9.48 -7.16 -15.33
N ASP A 50 -10.16 -6.09 -15.76
CA ASP A 50 -10.45 -5.85 -17.18
C ASP A 50 -9.18 -5.49 -17.96
N PRO A 51 -8.75 -6.30 -18.94
CA PRO A 51 -7.54 -6.03 -19.73
C PRO A 51 -7.65 -4.79 -20.64
N ARG A 52 -8.86 -4.26 -20.85
CA ARG A 52 -9.10 -3.03 -21.61
C ARG A 52 -8.83 -1.78 -20.79
N LEU A 53 -8.69 -1.91 -19.46
CA LEU A 53 -8.35 -0.83 -18.53
C LEU A 53 -6.85 -0.86 -18.23
N SER A 54 -6.07 -0.31 -19.14
CA SER A 54 -4.61 -0.25 -19.12
C SER A 54 -4.06 0.57 -17.95
N LEU A 55 -2.92 0.15 -17.40
CA LEU A 55 -2.12 0.95 -16.46
C LEU A 55 -1.05 1.80 -17.16
N ASP A 56 -0.82 1.55 -18.45
CA ASP A 56 0.16 2.29 -19.23
C ASP A 56 -0.36 3.69 -19.57
N LYS A 57 0.34 4.70 -19.07
CA LYS A 57 -0.02 6.12 -19.28
C LYS A 57 0.05 6.55 -20.76
N ARG A 58 0.66 5.75 -21.65
CA ARG A 58 0.65 6.01 -23.10
C ARG A 58 -0.76 5.98 -23.70
N HIS A 59 -1.69 5.30 -23.04
CA HIS A 59 -3.11 5.26 -23.42
C HIS A 59 -3.91 6.46 -22.93
N ALA A 60 -3.34 7.32 -22.07
CA ALA A 60 -4.02 8.55 -21.66
C ALA A 60 -4.21 9.51 -22.82
N THR A 61 -5.39 10.12 -22.95
CA THR A 61 -5.62 11.21 -23.89
C THR A 61 -4.64 12.36 -23.58
N ALA A 62 -4.01 12.91 -24.61
CA ALA A 62 -3.00 13.95 -24.46
C ALA A 62 -3.55 15.15 -23.65
N GLY A 63 -2.82 15.53 -22.58
CA GLY A 63 -3.17 16.66 -21.71
C GLY A 63 -4.20 16.35 -20.62
N THR A 64 -4.77 15.14 -20.53
CA THR A 64 -5.75 14.76 -19.50
C THR A 64 -5.13 14.11 -18.27
N TYR A 65 -3.87 13.71 -18.34
CA TYR A 65 -3.13 13.13 -17.22
C TYR A 65 -1.98 14.04 -16.80
N LYS A 66 -2.01 14.50 -15.56
CA LYS A 66 -0.99 15.35 -14.92
C LYS A 66 -0.27 14.62 -13.76
N GLY A 67 -0.38 13.29 -13.72
CA GLY A 67 0.17 12.52 -12.64
C GLY A 67 1.70 12.54 -12.57
N PHE A 68 2.22 11.91 -11.54
CA PHE A 68 3.65 11.88 -11.24
C PHE A 68 4.45 11.22 -12.37
N SER A 69 5.42 11.95 -12.93
CA SER A 69 6.35 11.46 -13.95
C SER A 69 7.68 11.14 -13.30
N LEU A 70 8.03 9.87 -13.28
CA LEU A 70 9.36 9.40 -12.85
C LEU A 70 10.30 9.34 -14.06
N PRO A 71 11.62 9.41 -13.85
CA PRO A 71 12.59 9.02 -14.86
C PRO A 71 12.31 7.60 -15.37
N PRO A 72 12.58 7.30 -16.67
CA PRO A 72 12.30 5.99 -17.26
C PRO A 72 12.82 4.80 -16.42
N ALA A 73 14.02 4.93 -15.86
CA ALA A 73 14.64 3.92 -15.00
C ALA A 73 13.87 3.64 -13.68
N LEU A 74 12.94 4.48 -13.26
CA LEU A 74 12.05 4.25 -12.12
C LEU A 74 10.60 3.99 -12.53
N ASP A 75 10.26 4.25 -13.78
CA ASP A 75 8.89 4.14 -14.30
C ASP A 75 8.61 2.77 -14.97
N ALA A 76 9.66 2.03 -15.36
CA ALA A 76 9.59 0.72 -16.01
C ALA A 76 9.26 -0.41 -15.01
N ASN A 77 8.16 -0.27 -14.28
CA ASN A 77 7.76 -1.21 -13.24
C ASN A 77 6.33 -1.75 -13.44
N LEU A 78 5.99 -2.79 -12.69
CA LEU A 78 4.73 -3.53 -12.77
C LEU A 78 3.45 -2.67 -12.63
N LEU A 79 3.52 -1.47 -12.06
CA LEU A 79 2.37 -0.57 -11.91
C LEU A 79 2.12 0.32 -13.15
N ASN A 80 2.98 0.23 -14.16
CA ASN A 80 2.88 1.02 -15.39
C ASN A 80 2.98 0.14 -16.64
N MET A 81 2.85 -1.18 -16.48
CA MET A 81 2.96 -2.17 -17.56
C MET A 81 1.67 -2.96 -17.74
N ASP A 82 1.39 -3.34 -18.96
CA ASP A 82 0.36 -4.31 -19.34
C ASP A 82 1.00 -5.58 -19.93
N PRO A 83 0.25 -6.68 -20.09
CA PRO A 83 0.71 -7.82 -20.87
C PRO A 83 1.10 -7.42 -22.32
N PRO A 84 2.15 -8.03 -22.92
CA PRO A 84 2.91 -9.17 -22.38
C PRO A 84 4.03 -8.80 -21.39
N ASP A 85 4.49 -7.55 -21.34
CA ASP A 85 5.64 -7.12 -20.54
C ASP A 85 5.37 -7.31 -19.04
N HIS A 86 4.20 -6.91 -18.56
CA HIS A 86 3.79 -7.17 -17.17
C HIS A 86 3.89 -8.65 -16.82
N THR A 87 3.35 -9.54 -17.65
CA THR A 87 3.34 -10.99 -17.39
C THR A 87 4.75 -11.55 -17.29
N ARG A 88 5.64 -11.09 -18.18
CA ARG A 88 7.05 -11.46 -18.20
C ARG A 88 7.77 -11.04 -16.93
N VAL A 89 7.72 -9.75 -16.60
CA VAL A 89 8.39 -9.19 -15.42
C VAL A 89 7.81 -9.79 -14.14
N ARG A 90 6.47 -9.92 -14.04
CA ARG A 90 5.79 -10.52 -12.88
C ARG A 90 6.24 -11.95 -12.61
N ARG A 91 6.43 -12.77 -13.67
CA ARG A 91 6.91 -14.14 -13.57
C ARG A 91 8.34 -14.20 -13.05
N LEU A 92 9.24 -13.35 -13.55
CA LEU A 92 10.62 -13.24 -13.08
C LEU A 92 10.68 -12.85 -11.60
N VAL A 93 9.95 -11.80 -11.21
CA VAL A 93 9.89 -11.33 -9.81
C VAL A 93 9.29 -12.40 -8.89
N GLY A 94 8.26 -13.12 -9.33
CA GLY A 94 7.62 -14.19 -8.57
C GLY A 94 8.54 -15.35 -8.24
N ARG A 95 9.60 -15.58 -9.03
CA ARG A 95 10.64 -16.59 -8.73
C ARG A 95 11.56 -16.18 -7.59
N ALA A 96 11.81 -14.89 -7.44
CA ALA A 96 12.62 -14.34 -6.35
C ALA A 96 11.77 -14.08 -5.08
N PHE A 97 10.53 -13.60 -5.24
CA PHE A 97 9.62 -13.30 -4.12
C PHE A 97 8.73 -14.50 -3.79
N THR A 98 9.30 -15.49 -3.11
CA THR A 98 8.63 -16.78 -2.84
C THR A 98 7.96 -16.82 -1.47
N PRO A 99 6.94 -17.70 -1.26
CA PRO A 99 6.37 -17.96 0.07
C PRO A 99 7.42 -18.39 1.10
N ARG A 100 8.45 -19.16 0.70
CA ARG A 100 9.54 -19.58 1.59
C ARG A 100 10.34 -18.38 2.10
N ARG A 101 10.63 -17.39 1.23
CA ARG A 101 11.33 -16.17 1.63
C ARG A 101 10.50 -15.38 2.64
N VAL A 102 9.21 -15.20 2.38
CA VAL A 102 8.30 -14.51 3.32
C VAL A 102 8.24 -15.24 4.67
N GLN A 103 8.17 -16.58 4.66
CA GLN A 103 8.20 -17.36 5.90
C GLN A 103 9.50 -17.17 6.67
N GLY A 104 10.64 -17.07 5.96
CA GLY A 104 11.94 -16.79 6.57
C GLY A 104 12.03 -15.42 7.24
N LEU A 105 11.23 -14.44 6.78
CA LEU A 105 11.19 -13.08 7.36
C LEU A 105 10.39 -13.00 8.68
N ARG A 106 9.53 -13.96 9.03
CA ARG A 106 8.68 -13.87 10.23
C ARG A 106 9.49 -13.68 11.51
N ALA A 107 10.57 -14.44 11.70
CA ALA A 107 11.43 -14.32 12.88
C ALA A 107 12.23 -13.00 12.91
N PRO A 108 12.85 -12.53 11.81
CA PRO A 108 13.41 -11.18 11.72
C PRO A 108 12.39 -10.08 12.04
N ILE A 109 11.19 -10.12 11.44
CA ILE A 109 10.11 -9.14 11.72
C ILE A 109 9.78 -9.10 13.21
N ARG A 110 9.62 -10.27 13.85
CA ARG A 110 9.34 -10.36 15.29
C ARG A 110 10.47 -9.74 16.12
N ARG A 111 11.73 -10.05 15.82
CA ARG A 111 12.87 -9.44 16.52
C ARG A 111 12.91 -7.92 16.39
N THR A 112 12.64 -7.40 15.18
CA THR A 112 12.57 -5.96 14.95
C THR A 112 11.42 -5.33 15.74
N ALA A 113 10.23 -5.95 15.73
CA ALA A 113 9.09 -5.51 16.51
C ALA A 113 9.42 -5.46 18.00
N ASP A 114 9.98 -6.53 18.56
CA ASP A 114 10.36 -6.61 19.98
C ASP A 114 11.38 -5.53 20.34
N ALA A 115 12.41 -5.31 19.51
CA ALA A 115 13.44 -4.28 19.76
C ALA A 115 12.85 -2.85 19.75
N LEU A 116 11.90 -2.56 18.86
CA LEU A 116 11.22 -1.27 18.82
C LEU A 116 10.33 -1.06 20.06
N LEU A 117 9.66 -2.11 20.53
CA LEU A 117 8.84 -2.06 21.75
C LEU A 117 9.71 -1.95 23.01
N ASP A 118 10.89 -2.60 23.03
CA ASP A 118 11.86 -2.45 24.12
C ASP A 118 12.35 -1.00 24.26
N ALA A 119 12.53 -0.31 23.14
CA ALA A 119 12.96 1.10 23.13
C ALA A 119 11.89 2.05 23.68
N LEU A 120 10.61 1.67 23.68
CA LEU A 120 9.53 2.44 24.28
C LEU A 120 9.55 2.37 25.82
N GLY A 121 10.11 1.30 26.39
CA GLY A 121 10.07 1.03 27.83
C GLY A 121 8.76 0.41 28.29
N PRO A 122 8.64 0.13 29.61
CA PRO A 122 7.50 -0.62 30.15
C PRO A 122 6.22 0.19 30.35
N HIS A 123 6.30 1.50 30.49
CA HIS A 123 5.17 2.42 30.69
C HIS A 123 5.48 3.77 30.09
N GLY A 124 4.46 4.45 29.56
CA GLY A 124 4.64 5.79 29.03
C GLY A 124 3.56 6.21 28.03
N SER A 125 3.96 7.17 27.21
CA SER A 125 3.18 7.62 26.07
C SER A 125 4.10 7.79 24.86
N ALA A 126 3.58 7.50 23.68
CA ALA A 126 4.32 7.66 22.44
C ALA A 126 3.39 7.97 21.26
N ASP A 127 3.97 8.54 20.20
CA ASP A 127 3.39 8.47 18.87
C ASP A 127 3.75 7.11 18.26
N LEU A 128 2.77 6.21 18.20
CA LEU A 128 2.97 4.84 17.74
C LEU A 128 3.34 4.78 16.24
N VAL A 129 2.90 5.74 15.43
CA VAL A 129 3.29 5.81 14.01
C VAL A 129 4.80 6.05 13.92
N ALA A 130 5.31 7.06 14.61
CA ALA A 130 6.74 7.43 14.55
C ALA A 130 7.65 6.41 15.21
N ALA A 131 7.21 5.83 16.35
CA ALA A 131 8.05 4.97 17.19
C ALA A 131 8.00 3.48 16.80
N TYR A 132 6.93 3.03 16.14
CA TYR A 132 6.72 1.61 15.87
C TYR A 132 6.26 1.31 14.44
N ALA A 133 5.09 1.86 14.01
CA ALA A 133 4.49 1.50 12.74
C ALA A 133 5.33 1.90 11.52
N ALA A 134 6.09 3.00 11.57
CA ALA A 134 6.97 3.41 10.48
C ALA A 134 8.36 2.73 10.53
N PRO A 135 9.05 2.61 11.69
CA PRO A 135 10.34 1.94 11.75
C PRO A 135 10.32 0.45 11.39
N LEU A 136 9.22 -0.26 11.69
CA LEU A 136 9.14 -1.70 11.42
C LEU A 136 9.16 -2.01 9.91
N PRO A 137 8.25 -1.49 9.06
CA PRO A 137 8.25 -1.79 7.63
C PRO A 137 9.50 -1.32 6.89
N ILE A 138 10.05 -0.15 7.23
CA ILE A 138 11.28 0.30 6.56
C ILE A 138 12.46 -0.61 6.86
N THR A 139 12.55 -1.11 8.09
CA THR A 139 13.57 -2.10 8.46
C THR A 139 13.41 -3.40 7.67
N VAL A 140 12.18 -3.94 7.64
CA VAL A 140 11.88 -5.20 6.96
C VAL A 140 12.15 -5.11 5.46
N ILE A 141 11.76 -4.00 4.81
CA ILE A 141 11.96 -3.85 3.37
C ILE A 141 13.44 -3.62 3.03
N CYS A 142 14.19 -2.90 3.88
CA CYS A 142 15.62 -2.74 3.72
C CYS A 142 16.37 -4.06 3.89
N ASP A 143 16.00 -4.89 4.88
CA ASP A 143 16.55 -6.24 5.06
C ASP A 143 16.24 -7.11 3.85
N LEU A 144 15.01 -7.08 3.36
CA LEU A 144 14.58 -7.84 2.18
C LEU A 144 15.41 -7.50 0.94
N LEU A 145 15.74 -6.21 0.75
CA LEU A 145 16.55 -5.72 -0.38
C LEU A 145 18.07 -5.80 -0.11
N GLY A 146 18.47 -6.20 1.09
CA GLY A 146 19.88 -6.24 1.52
C GLY A 146 20.51 -4.85 1.57
N ILE A 147 19.76 -3.85 2.03
CA ILE A 147 20.21 -2.47 2.26
C ILE A 147 20.82 -2.38 3.66
N PRO A 148 22.09 -1.94 3.81
CA PRO A 148 22.74 -1.79 5.10
C PRO A 148 22.01 -0.84 6.07
N ASP A 149 22.04 -1.17 7.37
CA ASP A 149 21.34 -0.46 8.44
C ASP A 149 21.58 1.06 8.45
N GLN A 150 22.79 1.46 8.17
CA GLN A 150 23.22 2.87 8.16
C GLN A 150 22.48 3.73 7.13
N HIS A 151 21.84 3.12 6.13
CA HIS A 151 21.10 3.83 5.07
C HIS A 151 19.58 3.81 5.26
N ARG A 152 19.04 3.09 6.27
CA ARG A 152 17.61 2.99 6.51
C ARG A 152 16.92 4.33 6.76
N LEU A 153 17.61 5.22 7.50
CA LEU A 153 17.10 6.56 7.76
C LEU A 153 16.99 7.40 6.48
N ASP A 154 18.00 7.32 5.60
CA ASP A 154 17.98 8.02 4.32
C ASP A 154 16.78 7.59 3.48
N PHE A 155 16.54 6.27 3.39
CA PHE A 155 15.40 5.72 2.67
C PHE A 155 14.05 6.15 3.24
N ARG A 156 13.92 6.19 4.56
CA ARG A 156 12.73 6.73 5.21
C ARG A 156 12.48 8.19 4.79
N ILE A 157 13.50 9.05 4.91
CA ILE A 157 13.42 10.47 4.55
C ILE A 157 13.04 10.65 3.08
N TRP A 158 13.68 9.89 2.17
CA TRP A 158 13.38 9.98 0.74
C TRP A 158 11.96 9.52 0.41
N THR A 159 11.52 8.41 1.00
CA THR A 159 10.17 7.87 0.77
C THR A 159 9.11 8.81 1.32
N ASP A 160 9.28 9.33 2.54
CA ASP A 160 8.38 10.30 3.15
C ASP A 160 8.26 11.58 2.29
N SER A 161 9.37 12.04 1.69
CA SER A 161 9.37 13.21 0.80
C SER A 161 8.58 12.98 -0.50
N LEU A 162 8.44 11.73 -0.95
CA LEU A 162 7.69 11.37 -2.15
C LEU A 162 6.21 11.12 -1.86
N VAL A 163 5.90 10.53 -0.71
CA VAL A 163 4.53 10.14 -0.32
C VAL A 163 3.76 11.32 0.26
N ALA A 164 4.42 12.14 1.07
CA ALA A 164 3.84 13.30 1.71
C ALA A 164 4.70 14.55 1.43
N PRO A 165 4.70 15.05 0.18
CA PRO A 165 5.52 16.19 -0.20
C PRO A 165 5.19 17.42 0.65
N ASP A 166 6.21 18.04 1.20
CA ASP A 166 6.10 19.28 1.96
C ASP A 166 5.92 20.47 0.99
N PRO A 167 4.79 21.17 1.03
CA PRO A 167 4.58 22.34 0.16
C PRO A 167 5.63 23.46 0.35
N ALA A 168 6.26 23.53 1.52
CA ALA A 168 7.33 24.48 1.80
C ALA A 168 8.68 24.06 1.17
N ARG A 169 8.81 22.79 0.74
CA ARG A 169 10.03 22.23 0.14
C ARG A 169 9.73 21.43 -1.13
N PRO A 170 9.19 22.04 -2.19
CA PRO A 170 8.74 21.35 -3.39
C PRO A 170 9.85 20.59 -4.12
N GLU A 171 11.12 20.98 -3.95
CA GLU A 171 12.28 20.32 -4.56
C GLU A 171 12.77 19.09 -3.78
N ALA A 172 12.28 18.86 -2.55
CA ALA A 172 12.71 17.72 -1.73
C ALA A 172 12.40 16.38 -2.41
N GLY A 173 11.22 16.25 -3.04
CA GLY A 173 10.84 15.06 -3.78
C GLY A 173 11.75 14.78 -5.00
N LYS A 174 12.14 15.81 -5.74
CA LYS A 174 13.09 15.66 -6.87
C LYS A 174 14.47 15.21 -6.36
N GLY A 175 14.94 15.84 -5.28
CA GLY A 175 16.19 15.46 -4.63
C GLY A 175 16.18 14.00 -4.14
N ALA A 176 15.07 13.55 -3.55
CA ALA A 176 14.89 12.18 -3.13
C ALA A 176 14.96 11.18 -4.30
N VAL A 177 14.31 11.50 -5.44
CA VAL A 177 14.39 10.67 -6.67
C VAL A 177 15.83 10.53 -7.16
N VAL A 178 16.59 11.63 -7.23
CA VAL A 178 17.99 11.61 -7.65
C VAL A 178 18.84 10.78 -6.70
N ALA A 179 18.71 11.01 -5.39
CA ALA A 179 19.45 10.27 -4.37
C ALA A 179 19.15 8.76 -4.41
N MET A 180 17.89 8.37 -4.57
CA MET A 180 17.49 6.96 -4.73
C MET A 180 18.10 6.34 -5.99
N LEU A 181 18.06 7.02 -7.14
CA LEU A 181 18.67 6.54 -8.38
C LEU A 181 20.17 6.28 -8.22
N GLU A 182 20.89 7.24 -7.66
CA GLU A 182 22.32 7.11 -7.42
C GLU A 182 22.65 5.96 -6.46
N TYR A 183 21.84 5.84 -5.39
CA TYR A 183 22.03 4.78 -4.41
C TYR A 183 21.79 3.40 -5.01
N PHE A 184 20.65 3.19 -5.66
CA PHE A 184 20.34 1.89 -6.28
C PHE A 184 21.31 1.53 -7.40
N THR A 185 21.81 2.50 -8.16
CA THR A 185 22.85 2.26 -9.17
C THR A 185 24.10 1.67 -8.53
N ARG A 186 24.56 2.23 -7.40
CA ARG A 186 25.71 1.68 -6.65
C ARG A 186 25.37 0.31 -6.05
N LEU A 187 24.22 0.18 -5.40
CA LEU A 187 23.80 -1.07 -4.74
C LEU A 187 23.70 -2.23 -5.74
N LEU A 188 23.09 -2.03 -6.91
CA LEU A 188 23.00 -3.06 -7.95
C LEU A 188 24.37 -3.48 -8.48
N ARG A 189 25.29 -2.54 -8.66
CA ARG A 189 26.68 -2.86 -9.04
C ARG A 189 27.37 -3.70 -7.99
N ASP A 190 27.26 -3.30 -6.71
CA ASP A 190 27.92 -3.96 -5.59
C ASP A 190 27.35 -5.39 -5.36
N LYS A 191 26.02 -5.55 -5.47
CA LYS A 191 25.34 -6.86 -5.41
C LYS A 191 25.71 -7.80 -6.57
N ARG A 192 26.07 -7.28 -7.74
CA ARG A 192 26.62 -8.12 -8.83
C ARG A 192 28.02 -8.62 -8.56
N ALA A 193 28.84 -7.78 -7.93
CA ALA A 193 30.20 -8.16 -7.56
C ALA A 193 30.21 -9.11 -6.37
N GLU A 194 29.33 -8.90 -5.40
CA GLU A 194 29.23 -9.67 -4.17
C GLU A 194 27.74 -9.92 -3.81
N PRO A 195 27.14 -10.99 -4.39
CA PRO A 195 25.74 -11.35 -4.11
C PRO A 195 25.53 -11.74 -2.64
N GLY A 196 24.43 -11.23 -2.03
CA GLY A 196 23.99 -11.58 -0.69
C GLY A 196 22.79 -12.53 -0.68
N ASP A 197 22.36 -12.95 0.52
CA ASP A 197 21.08 -13.64 0.71
C ASP A 197 19.93 -12.63 0.84
N ASP A 198 19.62 -11.94 -0.25
CA ASP A 198 18.60 -10.91 -0.32
C ASP A 198 17.84 -10.95 -1.65
N LEU A 199 16.66 -10.31 -1.66
CA LEU A 199 15.79 -10.30 -2.83
C LEU A 199 16.44 -9.62 -4.04
N LEU A 200 17.23 -8.58 -3.82
CA LEU A 200 17.85 -7.84 -4.93
C LEU A 200 18.91 -8.69 -5.63
N SER A 201 19.71 -9.44 -4.86
CA SER A 201 20.66 -10.43 -5.39
C SER A 201 19.95 -11.53 -6.19
N ASP A 202 18.82 -12.03 -5.70
CA ASP A 202 18.00 -13.02 -6.41
C ASP A 202 17.42 -12.43 -7.71
N LEU A 203 16.93 -11.20 -7.70
CA LEU A 203 16.40 -10.52 -8.90
C LEU A 203 17.47 -10.31 -9.97
N ILE A 204 18.71 -10.02 -9.56
CA ILE A 204 19.87 -9.92 -10.47
C ILE A 204 20.18 -11.28 -11.09
N ALA A 205 20.08 -12.36 -10.31
CA ALA A 205 20.40 -13.70 -10.74
C ALA A 205 19.27 -14.40 -11.52
N VAL A 206 18.01 -13.96 -11.35
CA VAL A 206 16.84 -14.67 -11.89
C VAL A 206 16.89 -14.80 -13.41
N ARG A 207 16.55 -16.01 -13.89
CA ARG A 207 16.43 -16.34 -15.32
C ARG A 207 15.17 -17.19 -15.53
N ASP A 208 14.58 -17.06 -16.71
CA ASP A 208 13.44 -17.84 -17.12
C ASP A 208 13.47 -18.02 -18.65
N ASP A 209 13.69 -19.27 -19.11
CA ASP A 209 13.81 -19.62 -20.52
C ASP A 209 14.79 -18.73 -21.33
N GLY A 210 15.91 -18.33 -20.69
CA GLY A 210 16.91 -17.43 -21.27
C GLY A 210 16.60 -15.94 -21.12
N ASP A 211 15.43 -15.57 -20.63
CA ASP A 211 15.05 -14.18 -20.32
C ASP A 211 15.57 -13.72 -18.95
N ARG A 212 15.70 -12.41 -18.79
CA ARG A 212 16.16 -11.74 -17.55
C ARG A 212 15.60 -10.35 -17.45
N LEU A 213 15.67 -9.77 -16.24
CA LEU A 213 15.36 -8.35 -16.04
C LEU A 213 16.46 -7.47 -16.66
N SER A 214 16.04 -6.41 -17.35
CA SER A 214 16.95 -5.35 -17.82
C SER A 214 17.42 -4.47 -16.65
N GLU A 215 18.39 -3.58 -16.90
CA GLU A 215 18.88 -2.65 -15.89
C GLU A 215 17.77 -1.71 -15.39
N ASP A 216 16.97 -1.16 -16.29
CA ASP A 216 15.86 -0.27 -15.95
C ASP A 216 14.76 -1.01 -15.18
N GLU A 217 14.48 -2.26 -15.55
CA GLU A 217 13.52 -3.09 -14.83
C GLU A 217 14.00 -3.44 -13.42
N LEU A 218 15.28 -3.78 -13.23
CA LEU A 218 15.87 -4.03 -11.90
C LEU A 218 15.83 -2.77 -11.02
N MET A 219 16.25 -1.63 -11.58
CA MET A 219 16.22 -0.33 -10.90
C MET A 219 14.81 0.03 -10.49
N SER A 220 13.89 -0.05 -11.43
CA SER A 220 12.48 0.28 -11.24
C SER A 220 11.78 -0.64 -10.25
N LEU A 221 12.11 -1.93 -10.24
CA LEU A 221 11.60 -2.90 -9.26
C LEU A 221 12.15 -2.64 -7.87
N ALA A 222 13.45 -2.36 -7.73
CA ALA A 222 14.05 -2.03 -6.43
C ALA A 222 13.36 -0.79 -5.82
N PHE A 223 13.16 0.25 -6.62
CA PHE A 223 12.40 1.44 -6.23
C PHE A 223 10.95 1.10 -5.87
N LEU A 224 10.24 0.34 -6.71
CA LEU A 224 8.85 -0.04 -6.49
C LEU A 224 8.67 -0.84 -5.20
N ILE A 225 9.53 -1.83 -4.96
CA ILE A 225 9.45 -2.68 -3.76
C ILE A 225 9.64 -1.85 -2.50
N LEU A 226 10.62 -0.94 -2.50
CA LEU A 226 10.81 -0.02 -1.39
C LEU A 226 9.60 0.90 -1.19
N PHE A 227 9.21 1.61 -2.25
CA PHE A 227 8.17 2.64 -2.19
C PHE A 227 6.79 2.07 -1.84
N ALA A 228 6.37 0.99 -2.52
CA ALA A 228 5.06 0.37 -2.31
C ALA A 228 5.01 -0.50 -1.05
N GLY A 229 6.14 -1.08 -0.64
CA GLY A 229 6.24 -1.96 0.54
C GLY A 229 6.28 -1.22 1.86
N TYR A 230 6.72 0.05 1.88
CA TYR A 230 6.85 0.83 3.11
C TYR A 230 5.53 1.47 3.54
N GLU A 231 5.05 2.45 2.79
CA GLU A 231 3.98 3.35 3.23
C GLU A 231 2.67 2.61 3.52
N ASN A 232 2.26 1.69 2.64
CA ASN A 232 1.02 0.95 2.84
C ASN A 232 1.05 0.05 4.09
N ALA A 233 2.21 -0.53 4.42
CA ALA A 233 2.37 -1.34 5.62
C ALA A 233 2.31 -0.47 6.89
N VAL A 234 2.98 0.69 6.89
CA VAL A 234 2.89 1.68 7.99
C VAL A 234 1.43 2.01 8.30
N GLN A 235 0.67 2.35 7.26
CA GLN A 235 -0.73 2.76 7.45
C GLN A 235 -1.63 1.60 7.84
N LEU A 236 -1.40 0.39 7.29
CA LEU A 236 -2.18 -0.78 7.69
C LEU A 236 -1.98 -1.10 9.18
N ILE A 237 -0.74 -1.07 9.68
CA ILE A 237 -0.44 -1.28 11.10
C ILE A 237 -1.09 -0.18 11.96
N GLY A 238 -0.86 1.09 11.62
CA GLY A 238 -1.39 2.22 12.40
C GLY A 238 -2.91 2.26 12.43
N ASN A 239 -3.55 2.06 11.27
CA ASN A 239 -5.02 2.05 11.16
C ASN A 239 -5.62 0.85 11.90
N SER A 240 -4.96 -0.33 11.88
CA SER A 240 -5.40 -1.51 12.64
C SER A 240 -5.38 -1.27 14.15
N VAL A 241 -4.32 -0.64 14.66
CA VAL A 241 -4.24 -0.29 16.09
C VAL A 241 -5.31 0.74 16.45
N LEU A 242 -5.50 1.79 15.65
CA LEU A 242 -6.57 2.76 15.88
C LEU A 242 -7.94 2.08 15.88
N ALA A 243 -8.20 1.19 14.91
CA ALA A 243 -9.46 0.46 14.84
C ALA A 243 -9.70 -0.39 16.10
N LEU A 244 -8.69 -1.12 16.58
CA LEU A 244 -8.78 -1.90 17.83
C LEU A 244 -9.03 -1.05 19.05
N LEU A 245 -8.28 0.04 19.23
CA LEU A 245 -8.41 0.91 20.39
C LEU A 245 -9.73 1.70 20.40
N SER A 246 -10.33 1.92 19.22
CA SER A 246 -11.64 2.53 19.06
C SER A 246 -12.81 1.56 19.24
N HIS A 247 -12.55 0.23 19.29
CA HIS A 247 -13.55 -0.83 19.46
C HIS A 247 -13.15 -1.78 20.61
N PRO A 248 -13.38 -1.38 21.89
CA PRO A 248 -12.90 -2.14 23.05
C PRO A 248 -13.44 -3.57 23.13
N ASP A 249 -14.64 -3.83 22.61
CA ASP A 249 -15.24 -5.16 22.53
C ASP A 249 -14.46 -6.08 21.59
N GLN A 250 -14.00 -5.57 20.44
CA GLN A 250 -13.19 -6.29 19.46
C GLN A 250 -11.76 -6.53 20.00
N LEU A 251 -11.18 -5.54 20.66
CA LEU A 251 -9.90 -5.68 21.34
C LEU A 251 -9.97 -6.75 22.43
N ALA A 252 -11.03 -6.75 23.25
CA ALA A 252 -11.24 -7.77 24.28
C ALA A 252 -11.46 -9.17 23.68
N ALA A 253 -12.13 -9.28 22.53
CA ALA A 253 -12.29 -10.55 21.81
C ALA A 253 -10.93 -11.08 21.30
N LEU A 254 -10.11 -10.23 20.69
CA LEU A 254 -8.78 -10.59 20.20
C LEU A 254 -7.83 -10.99 21.34
N ARG A 255 -7.88 -10.31 22.49
CA ARG A 255 -7.09 -10.68 23.68
C ARG A 255 -7.50 -12.03 24.27
N ARG A 256 -8.79 -12.39 24.22
CA ARG A 256 -9.28 -13.69 24.68
C ARG A 256 -8.91 -14.83 23.73
N ASP A 257 -8.92 -14.55 22.45
CA ASP A 257 -8.60 -15.53 21.40
C ASP A 257 -7.63 -14.92 20.38
N PRO A 258 -6.32 -15.01 20.63
CA PRO A 258 -5.29 -14.57 19.66
C PRO A 258 -5.33 -15.31 18.32
N GLY A 259 -6.00 -16.46 18.24
CA GLY A 259 -6.22 -17.21 17.02
C GLY A 259 -7.06 -16.45 15.96
N LEU A 260 -7.79 -15.41 16.38
CA LEU A 260 -8.53 -14.52 15.49
C LEU A 260 -7.59 -13.61 14.64
N LEU A 261 -6.34 -13.41 15.08
CA LEU A 261 -5.47 -12.39 14.49
C LEU A 261 -5.26 -12.51 12.97
N PRO A 262 -5.04 -13.70 12.38
CA PRO A 262 -4.91 -13.80 10.93
C PRO A 262 -6.15 -13.31 10.16
N GLY A 263 -7.36 -13.65 10.64
CA GLY A 263 -8.63 -13.16 10.08
C GLY A 263 -8.85 -11.68 10.36
N ALA A 264 -8.44 -11.21 11.53
CA ALA A 264 -8.52 -9.81 11.91
C ALA A 264 -7.69 -8.90 11.00
N VAL A 265 -6.52 -9.34 10.52
CA VAL A 265 -5.71 -8.59 9.55
C VAL A 265 -6.47 -8.37 8.23
N GLU A 266 -7.21 -9.36 7.74
CA GLU A 266 -8.06 -9.19 6.55
C GLU A 266 -9.22 -8.21 6.82
N GLU A 267 -9.82 -8.29 8.00
CA GLU A 267 -10.89 -7.36 8.39
C GLU A 267 -10.37 -5.92 8.58
N PHE A 268 -9.18 -5.71 9.15
CA PHE A 268 -8.58 -4.38 9.22
C PHE A 268 -8.29 -3.83 7.82
N ALA A 269 -7.74 -4.66 6.94
CA ALA A 269 -7.48 -4.27 5.55
C ALA A 269 -8.78 -3.90 4.82
N ARG A 270 -9.89 -4.60 5.10
CA ARG A 270 -11.22 -4.27 4.58
C ARG A 270 -11.75 -2.97 5.21
N TYR A 271 -11.71 -2.88 6.54
CA TYR A 271 -12.40 -1.84 7.32
C TYR A 271 -11.72 -0.48 7.19
N GLU A 272 -10.40 -0.39 7.37
CA GLU A 272 -9.62 0.86 7.31
C GLU A 272 -8.31 0.64 6.56
N GLY A 273 -8.40 0.02 5.36
CA GLY A 273 -7.23 -0.24 4.53
C GLY A 273 -6.55 1.06 4.04
N PRO A 274 -5.23 1.00 3.76
CA PRO A 274 -4.44 2.17 3.40
C PRO A 274 -4.79 2.78 2.04
N ALA A 275 -5.37 2.00 1.11
CA ALA A 275 -5.66 2.45 -0.25
C ALA A 275 -7.11 2.93 -0.40
N LEU A 276 -7.32 4.24 -0.54
CA LEU A 276 -8.60 4.81 -0.93
C LEU A 276 -8.89 4.58 -2.41
N LEU A 277 -7.89 4.82 -3.25
CA LEU A 277 -7.95 4.63 -4.70
C LEU A 277 -6.82 3.70 -5.14
N ALA A 278 -7.12 2.78 -6.03
CA ALA A 278 -6.11 1.98 -6.72
C ALA A 278 -5.34 2.83 -7.75
N ILE A 279 -4.35 2.26 -8.40
CA ILE A 279 -3.63 2.92 -9.50
C ILE A 279 -4.63 3.25 -10.61
N ARG A 280 -4.53 4.49 -11.15
CA ARG A 280 -5.35 4.97 -12.27
C ARG A 280 -5.27 4.00 -13.46
N ARG A 281 -6.34 3.97 -14.23
CA ARG A 281 -6.45 3.18 -15.46
C ARG A 281 -6.86 4.05 -16.63
N PHE A 282 -6.58 3.58 -17.84
CA PHE A 282 -6.92 4.23 -19.11
C PHE A 282 -7.57 3.20 -20.03
N PRO A 283 -8.86 3.36 -20.38
CA PRO A 283 -9.50 2.48 -21.34
C PRO A 283 -8.77 2.57 -22.70
N VAL A 284 -8.41 1.42 -23.27
CA VAL A 284 -7.80 1.35 -24.62
C VAL A 284 -8.84 1.45 -25.75
N GLU A 285 -10.09 1.23 -25.41
CA GLU A 285 -11.30 1.39 -26.22
C GLU A 285 -12.43 1.87 -25.31
N ASP A 286 -13.59 2.22 -25.85
CA ASP A 286 -14.75 2.55 -25.05
C ASP A 286 -15.17 1.35 -24.20
N VAL A 287 -15.26 1.50 -22.87
CA VAL A 287 -15.58 0.43 -21.93
C VAL A 287 -16.85 0.77 -21.16
N THR A 288 -17.77 -0.17 -21.06
CA THR A 288 -18.97 -0.04 -20.23
C THR A 288 -18.70 -0.60 -18.84
N ILE A 289 -18.85 0.25 -17.80
CA ILE A 289 -18.71 -0.10 -16.38
C ILE A 289 -20.03 0.24 -15.68
N GLY A 290 -20.68 -0.74 -15.06
CA GLY A 290 -21.95 -0.52 -14.37
C GLY A 290 -23.04 0.10 -15.24
N GLY A 291 -23.01 -0.14 -16.56
CA GLY A 291 -23.96 0.43 -17.53
C GLY A 291 -23.59 1.84 -18.03
N VAL A 292 -22.46 2.41 -17.60
CA VAL A 292 -21.96 3.71 -18.05
C VAL A 292 -20.78 3.50 -19.01
N THR A 293 -20.86 4.10 -20.22
CA THR A 293 -19.75 4.06 -21.17
C THR A 293 -18.69 5.08 -20.80
N VAL A 294 -17.48 4.60 -20.57
CA VAL A 294 -16.27 5.40 -20.34
C VAL A 294 -15.46 5.43 -21.64
N PRO A 295 -15.21 6.60 -22.22
CA PRO A 295 -14.48 6.71 -23.47
C PRO A 295 -13.02 6.27 -23.38
N ALA A 296 -12.46 5.81 -24.48
CA ALA A 296 -11.03 5.51 -24.63
C ALA A 296 -10.15 6.70 -24.19
N GLY A 297 -9.07 6.39 -23.50
CA GLY A 297 -8.05 7.38 -23.08
C GLY A 297 -8.43 8.25 -21.88
N GLU A 298 -9.64 8.17 -21.36
CA GLU A 298 -10.01 8.91 -20.15
C GLU A 298 -9.47 8.25 -18.87
N THR A 299 -9.23 9.05 -17.84
CA THR A 299 -8.71 8.53 -16.56
C THR A 299 -9.83 7.88 -15.75
N VAL A 300 -9.60 6.63 -15.31
CA VAL A 300 -10.50 5.87 -14.43
C VAL A 300 -9.81 5.61 -13.10
N TRP A 301 -10.45 6.02 -12.01
CA TRP A 301 -10.11 5.63 -10.66
C TRP A 301 -11.10 4.59 -10.16
N VAL A 302 -10.60 3.52 -9.56
CA VAL A 302 -11.41 2.53 -8.86
C VAL A 302 -11.12 2.62 -7.37
N SER A 303 -12.15 2.57 -6.53
CA SER A 303 -12.00 2.73 -5.08
C SER A 303 -12.15 1.40 -4.34
N PRO A 304 -11.04 0.73 -3.96
CA PRO A 304 -11.10 -0.42 -3.06
C PRO A 304 -11.78 -0.08 -1.73
N ALA A 305 -11.53 1.11 -1.17
CA ALA A 305 -12.12 1.53 0.08
C ALA A 305 -13.66 1.65 0.00
N ALA A 306 -14.19 2.17 -1.12
CA ALA A 306 -15.62 2.19 -1.35
C ALA A 306 -16.21 0.78 -1.51
N ALA A 307 -15.56 -0.08 -2.29
CA ALA A 307 -15.97 -1.45 -2.54
C ALA A 307 -15.96 -2.30 -1.26
N ASN A 308 -14.96 -2.13 -0.41
CA ASN A 308 -14.82 -2.84 0.86
C ASN A 308 -15.90 -2.47 1.89
N ARG A 309 -16.60 -1.38 1.67
CA ARG A 309 -17.76 -0.92 2.46
C ARG A 309 -19.09 -1.08 1.72
N ASP A 310 -19.13 -1.90 0.66
CA ASP A 310 -20.36 -2.17 -0.09
C ASP A 310 -21.21 -3.23 0.65
N PRO A 311 -22.46 -2.87 1.08
CA PRO A 311 -23.35 -3.80 1.77
C PRO A 311 -23.80 -4.97 0.88
N ALA A 312 -23.73 -4.83 -0.45
CA ALA A 312 -24.03 -5.93 -1.36
C ALA A 312 -23.01 -7.09 -1.23
N ARG A 313 -21.79 -6.80 -0.78
CA ARG A 313 -20.73 -7.82 -0.58
C ARG A 313 -20.49 -8.11 0.91
N PHE A 314 -20.50 -7.10 1.76
CA PHE A 314 -20.20 -7.21 3.19
C PHE A 314 -21.38 -6.70 4.01
N PRO A 315 -22.21 -7.60 4.60
CA PRO A 315 -23.29 -7.17 5.49
C PRO A 315 -22.76 -6.31 6.65
N ASP A 316 -23.47 -5.25 7.03
CA ASP A 316 -23.04 -4.28 8.04
C ASP A 316 -21.60 -3.79 7.83
N PRO A 317 -21.27 -3.22 6.64
CA PRO A 317 -19.89 -3.01 6.22
C PRO A 317 -19.15 -1.97 7.08
N ASP A 318 -19.89 -1.09 7.75
CA ASP A 318 -19.36 -0.02 8.61
C ASP A 318 -19.10 -0.50 10.05
N ARG A 319 -19.42 -1.75 10.37
CA ARG A 319 -19.07 -2.39 11.63
C ARG A 319 -17.74 -3.14 11.50
N LEU A 320 -16.82 -2.88 12.43
CA LEU A 320 -15.63 -3.72 12.61
C LEU A 320 -16.05 -5.03 13.28
N ASP A 321 -15.69 -6.16 12.68
CA ASP A 321 -16.04 -7.49 13.19
C ASP A 321 -14.91 -8.47 12.90
N LEU A 322 -14.09 -8.78 13.92
CA LEU A 322 -12.93 -9.67 13.78
C LEU A 322 -13.31 -11.14 13.52
N GLY A 323 -14.59 -11.48 13.69
CA GLY A 323 -15.15 -12.79 13.32
C GLY A 323 -15.67 -12.86 11.87
N ARG A 324 -15.66 -11.74 11.14
CA ARG A 324 -16.12 -11.68 9.75
C ARG A 324 -15.22 -12.48 8.83
N ASP A 325 -15.83 -13.20 7.88
CA ASP A 325 -15.11 -13.59 6.66
C ASP A 325 -14.91 -12.35 5.77
N ALA A 326 -13.78 -11.68 5.95
CA ALA A 326 -13.37 -10.53 5.14
C ALA A 326 -12.72 -10.94 3.81
N GLY A 327 -12.71 -12.21 3.47
CA GLY A 327 -12.18 -12.73 2.22
C GLY A 327 -12.76 -12.03 1.00
N GLY A 328 -11.90 -11.72 0.04
CA GLY A 328 -12.27 -11.00 -1.17
C GLY A 328 -12.32 -9.48 -1.02
N HIS A 329 -11.87 -8.89 0.10
CA HIS A 329 -11.64 -7.45 0.15
C HIS A 329 -10.64 -7.01 -0.95
N LEU A 330 -10.79 -5.79 -1.46
CA LEU A 330 -10.04 -5.31 -2.61
C LEU A 330 -8.86 -4.39 -2.26
N THR A 331 -8.50 -4.27 -0.99
CA THR A 331 -7.35 -3.45 -0.54
C THR A 331 -6.04 -3.87 -1.18
N LEU A 332 -5.85 -5.18 -1.40
CA LEU A 332 -4.66 -5.74 -2.07
C LEU A 332 -4.81 -5.82 -3.59
N GLY A 333 -5.86 -5.20 -4.15
CA GLY A 333 -6.17 -5.27 -5.57
C GLY A 333 -6.84 -6.59 -6.00
N HIS A 334 -6.99 -6.76 -7.32
CA HIS A 334 -7.56 -7.95 -7.95
C HIS A 334 -6.96 -8.14 -9.34
N GLY A 335 -7.04 -9.38 -9.90
CA GLY A 335 -6.52 -9.70 -11.22
C GLY A 335 -4.99 -9.76 -11.28
N ILE A 336 -4.42 -9.47 -12.45
CA ILE A 336 -2.98 -9.61 -12.71
C ILE A 336 -2.11 -8.68 -11.86
N HIS A 337 -2.66 -7.56 -11.39
CA HIS A 337 -2.00 -6.59 -10.52
C HIS A 337 -2.27 -6.81 -9.03
N TYR A 338 -2.83 -7.96 -8.62
CA TYR A 338 -2.95 -8.32 -7.21
C TYR A 338 -1.60 -8.14 -6.50
N CYS A 339 -1.60 -7.54 -5.31
CA CYS A 339 -0.39 -7.15 -4.59
C CYS A 339 0.64 -8.28 -4.49
N LEU A 340 1.84 -8.06 -5.00
CA LEU A 340 2.95 -9.01 -4.93
C LEU A 340 3.39 -9.25 -3.47
N GLY A 341 3.42 -8.18 -2.67
CA GLY A 341 3.79 -8.19 -1.26
C GLY A 341 2.68 -8.64 -0.31
N ALA A 342 1.51 -9.08 -0.80
CA ALA A 342 0.39 -9.43 0.07
C ALA A 342 0.73 -10.43 1.19
N PRO A 343 1.50 -11.51 0.95
CA PRO A 343 1.90 -12.41 2.03
C PRO A 343 2.79 -11.75 3.08
N LEU A 344 3.69 -10.84 2.66
CA LEU A 344 4.56 -10.09 3.57
C LEU A 344 3.77 -9.09 4.40
N ALA A 345 2.90 -8.29 3.76
CA ALA A 345 2.06 -7.30 4.45
C ALA A 345 1.18 -7.93 5.53
N ARG A 346 0.60 -9.11 5.25
CA ARG A 346 -0.17 -9.90 6.22
C ARG A 346 0.69 -10.35 7.40
N ALA A 347 1.82 -10.99 7.11
CA ALA A 347 2.72 -11.49 8.14
C ALA A 347 3.28 -10.37 9.01
N GLU A 348 3.63 -9.26 8.41
CA GLU A 348 4.16 -8.08 9.10
C GLU A 348 3.12 -7.44 10.01
N THR A 349 1.89 -7.22 9.51
CA THR A 349 0.79 -6.66 10.31
C THR A 349 0.41 -7.60 11.46
N GLU A 350 0.29 -8.92 11.18
CA GLU A 350 0.00 -9.93 12.20
C GLU A 350 1.04 -9.92 13.32
N ILE A 351 2.33 -9.95 12.97
CA ILE A 351 3.43 -9.99 13.94
C ILE A 351 3.51 -8.67 14.71
N ALA A 352 3.33 -7.54 14.03
CA ALA A 352 3.33 -6.22 14.66
C ALA A 352 2.24 -6.09 15.72
N LEU A 353 1.01 -6.49 15.38
CA LEU A 353 -0.12 -6.43 16.31
C LEU A 353 0.04 -7.42 17.47
N ALA A 354 0.48 -8.66 17.19
CA ALA A 354 0.74 -9.65 18.24
C ALA A 354 1.76 -9.15 19.26
N ALA A 355 2.93 -8.70 18.78
CA ALA A 355 4.00 -8.20 19.64
C ALA A 355 3.57 -7.00 20.48
N LEU A 356 2.84 -6.05 19.87
CA LEU A 356 2.35 -4.85 20.55
C LEU A 356 1.35 -5.18 21.67
N LEU A 357 0.36 -6.03 21.39
CA LEU A 357 -0.68 -6.39 22.35
C LEU A 357 -0.17 -7.30 23.47
N GLU A 358 0.83 -8.15 23.18
CA GLU A 358 1.53 -8.95 24.20
C GLU A 358 2.36 -8.07 25.15
N ARG A 359 3.05 -7.05 24.59
CA ARG A 359 3.93 -6.18 25.38
C ARG A 359 3.16 -5.20 26.25
N PHE A 360 2.06 -4.63 25.73
CA PHE A 360 1.29 -3.57 26.38
C PHE A 360 -0.18 -3.97 26.59
N PRO A 361 -0.48 -4.71 27.66
CA PRO A 361 -1.85 -5.14 27.95
C PRO A 361 -2.81 -3.98 28.24
N ASP A 362 -2.29 -2.83 28.70
CA ASP A 362 -3.06 -1.63 29.04
C ASP A 362 -3.01 -0.56 27.94
N LEU A 363 -2.55 -0.94 26.72
CA LEU A 363 -2.49 -0.02 25.59
C LEU A 363 -3.83 0.66 25.33
N ALA A 364 -3.82 2.00 25.29
CA ALA A 364 -4.99 2.85 25.08
C ALA A 364 -4.63 4.05 24.20
N LEU A 365 -5.66 4.72 23.65
CA LEU A 365 -5.47 6.00 22.98
C LEU A 365 -5.02 7.06 24.00
N GLY A 366 -4.01 7.82 23.64
CA GLY A 366 -3.52 8.94 24.44
C GLY A 366 -4.27 10.24 24.17
N ASP A 367 -3.99 11.25 24.99
CA ASP A 367 -4.54 12.61 24.85
C ASP A 367 -3.88 13.34 23.69
N GLY A 368 -4.42 13.23 22.49
CA GLY A 368 -3.89 13.88 21.31
C GLY A 368 -4.90 13.91 20.17
N GLU A 369 -4.81 14.94 19.34
CA GLU A 369 -5.66 15.02 18.16
C GLU A 369 -5.22 13.97 17.12
N LEU A 370 -6.15 13.11 16.69
CA LEU A 370 -5.94 12.19 15.58
C LEU A 370 -5.99 12.98 14.27
N ARG A 371 -4.88 13.02 13.56
CA ARG A 371 -4.77 13.72 12.29
C ARG A 371 -4.50 12.74 11.15
N TRP A 372 -5.39 12.78 10.17
CA TRP A 372 -5.22 12.01 8.94
C TRP A 372 -4.33 12.73 7.92
N ARG A 373 -3.57 11.95 7.17
CA ARG A 373 -2.84 12.49 6.02
C ARG A 373 -3.82 13.04 5.00
N ARG A 374 -3.54 14.21 4.46
CA ARG A 374 -4.38 14.85 3.44
C ARG A 374 -4.06 14.26 2.06
N SER A 375 -4.62 13.09 1.79
CA SER A 375 -4.43 12.36 0.53
C SER A 375 -5.76 11.80 0.04
N LEU A 376 -6.09 12.03 -1.22
CA LEU A 376 -7.24 11.42 -1.89
C LEU A 376 -6.97 9.96 -2.33
N ARG A 377 -5.73 9.51 -2.24
CA ARG A 377 -5.33 8.17 -2.68
C ARG A 377 -5.04 7.22 -1.54
N ALA A 378 -4.52 7.73 -0.44
CA ALA A 378 -4.09 6.94 0.70
C ALA A 378 -4.79 7.36 1.98
N ARG A 379 -5.17 6.40 2.81
CA ARG A 379 -5.75 6.59 4.14
C ARG A 379 -4.71 6.22 5.20
N GLY A 380 -4.27 7.19 5.97
CA GLY A 380 -3.28 6.94 7.00
C GLY A 380 -3.16 8.07 8.00
N LEU A 381 -2.66 7.72 9.16
CA LEU A 381 -2.44 8.66 10.26
C LEU A 381 -1.12 9.41 10.10
N VAL A 382 -1.10 10.68 10.47
CA VAL A 382 0.13 11.45 10.66
C VAL A 382 0.81 11.04 11.96
N ALA A 383 0.01 10.83 13.02
CA ALA A 383 0.45 10.40 14.34
C ALA A 383 -0.66 9.58 15.01
N LEU A 384 -0.29 8.65 15.88
CA LEU A 384 -1.19 7.88 16.71
C LEU A 384 -0.71 7.94 18.16
N PRO A 385 -1.18 8.95 18.94
CA PRO A 385 -0.86 9.05 20.36
C PRO A 385 -1.44 7.87 21.13
N VAL A 386 -0.60 7.18 21.89
CA VAL A 386 -1.00 6.07 22.76
C VAL A 386 -0.38 6.21 24.15
N THR A 387 -1.02 5.58 25.12
CA THR A 387 -0.49 5.33 26.47
C THR A 387 -0.40 3.82 26.71
N TYR A 388 0.58 3.36 27.48
CA TYR A 388 0.84 1.94 27.72
C TYR A 388 1.52 1.70 29.06
#